data_e8f5e1fad201d2b8ec74f2dfc80ee537
#
_entry.id   e8f5e1fad201d2b8ec74f2dfc80ee537
#
_cell.length_a   1.000
_cell.length_b   1.000
_cell.length_c   1.000
_cell.angle_alpha   90.00
_cell.angle_beta   90.00
_cell.angle_gamma   90.00
#
_symmetry.space_group_name_H-M   'P 1'
#
loop_
_entity.id
_entity.type
_entity.pdbx_description
1 polymer ?
#
loop_
_entity_poly.entity_id
_entity_poly.type
_entity_poly.pdbx_seq_one_letter_code
_entity_poly.pdbx_strand_id
1 'polypeptide(L)'
;MFFSHPGDFTPVCTTEFVAFSREYSEFVKRNSLLLGLSIDSNPSHLAWVENIRRTQGVTVPFPVLADRDGTVAKRYGMFSADEMNFSTVRNVYIIDPEGIIRAILIYPFSNGRCIPEILRLLDALQLSGREGVVTPANWL
;
A
#
# COMPACT_ATOMS: atom_id res chain seq x y z
N MET A 1 -0.35 -0.10 7.93
CA MET A 1 0.16 0.52 6.68
C MET A 1 -1.01 0.79 5.75
N PHE A 2 -1.08 2.00 5.21
CA PHE A 2 -2.14 2.46 4.32
C PHE A 2 -1.55 2.84 2.97
N PHE A 3 -2.09 2.34 1.88
CA PHE A 3 -1.51 2.56 0.55
C PHE A 3 -2.58 2.71 -0.52
N SER A 4 -2.27 3.47 -1.57
CA SER A 4 -3.13 3.68 -2.72
C SER A 4 -2.61 2.97 -3.97
N HIS A 5 -3.50 2.69 -4.92
CA HIS A 5 -3.16 2.18 -6.24
C HIS A 5 -3.99 2.88 -7.32
N PRO A 6 -3.45 3.04 -8.53
CA PRO A 6 -4.10 3.78 -9.61
C PRO A 6 -5.44 3.21 -10.06
N GLY A 7 -5.55 1.91 -10.22
CA GLY A 7 -6.81 1.32 -10.70
C GLY A 7 -6.81 -0.20 -10.67
N ASP A 8 -7.98 -0.75 -10.39
CA ASP A 8 -8.23 -2.19 -10.48
C ASP A 8 -8.04 -2.67 -11.93
N PHE A 9 -7.73 -3.95 -12.09
CA PHE A 9 -7.53 -4.59 -13.41
C PHE A 9 -6.38 -4.00 -14.24
N THR A 10 -5.47 -3.26 -13.64
CA THR A 10 -4.30 -2.74 -14.34
C THR A 10 -3.07 -3.62 -14.10
N PRO A 11 -2.12 -3.70 -15.06
CA PRO A 11 -1.00 -4.65 -14.97
C PRO A 11 -0.12 -4.47 -13.75
N VAL A 12 0.39 -3.26 -13.51
CA VAL A 12 1.31 -2.98 -12.40
C VAL A 12 0.61 -3.14 -11.05
N CYS A 13 -0.62 -2.63 -10.90
CA CYS A 13 -1.40 -2.80 -9.68
C CYS A 13 -1.66 -4.28 -9.36
N THR A 14 -1.90 -5.11 -10.38
CA THR A 14 -2.05 -6.54 -10.19
C THR A 14 -0.76 -7.18 -9.66
N THR A 15 0.40 -6.83 -10.20
CA THR A 15 1.70 -7.34 -9.69
C THR A 15 1.93 -6.91 -8.25
N GLU A 16 1.56 -5.68 -7.88
CA GLU A 16 1.70 -5.18 -6.51
C GLU A 16 0.80 -5.92 -5.53
N PHE A 17 -0.48 -6.12 -5.88
CA PHE A 17 -1.42 -6.84 -5.02
C PHE A 17 -1.03 -8.30 -4.82
N VAL A 18 -0.51 -8.95 -5.87
CA VAL A 18 0.06 -10.29 -5.76
C VAL A 18 1.27 -10.29 -4.81
N ALA A 19 2.19 -9.35 -4.96
CA ALA A 19 3.38 -9.25 -4.12
C ALA A 19 3.01 -8.95 -2.65
N PHE A 20 2.14 -7.97 -2.38
CA PHE A 20 1.66 -7.69 -1.03
C PHE A 20 0.95 -8.89 -0.40
N SER A 21 0.15 -9.62 -1.18
CA SER A 21 -0.58 -10.79 -0.69
C SER A 21 0.35 -11.94 -0.34
N ARG A 22 1.38 -12.20 -1.15
CA ARG A 22 2.38 -13.22 -0.87
C ARG A 22 3.23 -12.91 0.36
N GLU A 23 3.54 -11.63 0.56
CA GLU A 23 4.33 -11.16 1.71
C GLU A 23 3.46 -10.77 2.92
N TYR A 24 2.14 -10.96 2.86
CA TYR A 24 1.23 -10.51 3.92
C TYR A 24 1.58 -11.08 5.28
N SER A 25 2.00 -12.35 5.36
CA SER A 25 2.43 -12.96 6.60
C SER A 25 3.62 -12.24 7.26
N GLU A 26 4.51 -11.63 6.45
CA GLU A 26 5.64 -10.86 6.96
C GLU A 26 5.18 -9.55 7.62
N PHE A 27 4.11 -8.93 7.10
CA PHE A 27 3.49 -7.78 7.77
C PHE A 27 2.80 -8.19 9.08
N VAL A 28 2.07 -9.30 9.08
CA VAL A 28 1.41 -9.82 10.28
C VAL A 28 2.42 -10.16 11.38
N LYS A 29 3.54 -10.80 11.05
CA LYS A 29 4.64 -11.07 12.01
C LYS A 29 5.19 -9.79 12.66
N ARG A 30 5.10 -8.66 11.97
CA ARG A 30 5.50 -7.33 12.44
C ARG A 30 4.35 -6.56 13.10
N ASN A 31 3.27 -7.26 13.47
CA ASN A 31 2.07 -6.65 14.04
C ASN A 31 1.54 -5.49 13.20
N SER A 32 1.55 -5.65 11.88
CA SER A 32 1.15 -4.62 10.94
C SER A 32 0.03 -5.10 10.03
N LEU A 33 -0.95 -4.24 9.84
CA LEU A 33 -2.08 -4.46 8.95
C LEU A 33 -1.91 -3.67 7.65
N LEU A 34 -2.43 -4.22 6.56
CA LEU A 34 -2.50 -3.55 5.26
C LEU A 34 -3.91 -3.04 4.99
N LEU A 35 -4.01 -1.83 4.47
CA LEU A 35 -5.25 -1.25 4.00
C LEU A 35 -4.98 -0.57 2.65
N GLY A 36 -5.62 -1.08 1.61
CA GLY A 36 -5.54 -0.49 0.27
C GLY A 36 -6.62 0.56 0.03
N LEU A 37 -6.41 1.40 -0.99
CA LEU A 37 -7.38 2.39 -1.44
C LEU A 37 -7.23 2.65 -2.94
N SER A 38 -8.35 2.76 -3.64
CA SER A 38 -8.44 3.45 -4.93
C SER A 38 -9.81 4.10 -5.08
N ILE A 39 -10.00 4.84 -6.17
CA ILE A 39 -11.30 5.45 -6.49
C ILE A 39 -12.27 4.48 -7.17
N ASP A 40 -11.85 3.24 -7.42
CA ASP A 40 -12.72 2.21 -7.97
C ASP A 40 -13.85 1.84 -7.00
N SER A 41 -14.90 1.23 -7.53
CA SER A 41 -16.07 0.81 -6.76
C SER A 41 -15.84 -0.50 -5.99
N ASN A 42 -16.65 -0.76 -4.97
CA ASN A 42 -16.63 -2.05 -4.27
C ASN A 42 -16.90 -3.24 -5.22
N PRO A 43 -17.88 -3.21 -6.14
CA PRO A 43 -18.02 -4.28 -7.13
C PRO A 43 -16.77 -4.48 -7.98
N SER A 44 -16.06 -3.42 -8.38
CA SER A 44 -14.80 -3.53 -9.10
C SER A 44 -13.75 -4.23 -8.25
N HIS A 45 -13.55 -3.81 -7.00
CA HIS A 45 -12.60 -4.45 -6.08
C HIS A 45 -12.87 -5.94 -5.90
N LEU A 46 -14.12 -6.31 -5.68
CA LEU A 46 -14.52 -7.72 -5.51
C LEU A 46 -14.23 -8.53 -6.77
N ALA A 47 -14.60 -8.03 -7.94
CA ALA A 47 -14.33 -8.69 -9.21
C ALA A 47 -12.82 -8.82 -9.49
N TRP A 48 -12.04 -7.79 -9.17
CA TRP A 48 -10.60 -7.81 -9.38
C TRP A 48 -9.88 -8.78 -8.44
N VAL A 49 -10.22 -8.78 -7.16
CA VAL A 49 -9.66 -9.72 -6.17
C VAL A 49 -9.97 -11.17 -6.57
N GLU A 50 -11.19 -11.45 -7.05
CA GLU A 50 -11.55 -12.77 -7.57
C GLU A 50 -10.78 -13.12 -8.85
N ASN A 51 -10.57 -12.15 -9.74
CA ASN A 51 -9.75 -12.35 -10.93
C ASN A 51 -8.29 -12.69 -10.57
N ILE A 52 -7.70 -11.99 -9.59
CA ILE A 52 -6.36 -12.28 -9.07
C ILE A 52 -6.31 -13.72 -8.53
N ARG A 53 -7.31 -14.11 -7.74
CA ARG A 53 -7.39 -15.48 -7.21
C ARG A 53 -7.41 -16.53 -8.33
N ARG A 54 -8.23 -16.32 -9.35
CA ARG A 54 -8.37 -17.26 -10.47
C ARG A 54 -7.16 -17.32 -11.38
N THR A 55 -6.53 -16.18 -11.67
CA THR A 55 -5.44 -16.09 -12.65
C THR A 55 -4.05 -16.23 -12.04
N GLN A 56 -3.86 -15.81 -10.79
CA GLN A 56 -2.56 -15.81 -10.10
C GLN A 56 -2.47 -16.81 -8.95
N GLY A 57 -3.57 -17.45 -8.60
CA GLY A 57 -3.62 -18.39 -7.47
C GLY A 57 -3.39 -17.75 -6.11
N VAL A 58 -3.66 -16.44 -5.97
CA VAL A 58 -3.41 -15.66 -4.76
C VAL A 58 -4.71 -15.08 -4.25
N THR A 59 -5.01 -15.28 -2.98
CA THR A 59 -6.11 -14.62 -2.28
C THR A 59 -5.61 -13.34 -1.64
N VAL A 60 -6.24 -12.21 -1.94
CA VAL A 60 -5.91 -10.92 -1.32
C VAL A 60 -6.45 -10.89 0.10
N PRO A 61 -5.59 -10.84 1.14
CA PRO A 61 -6.00 -11.05 2.53
C PRO A 61 -6.30 -9.74 3.29
N PHE A 62 -6.22 -8.60 2.64
CA PHE A 62 -6.41 -7.29 3.27
C PHE A 62 -7.56 -6.52 2.62
N PRO A 63 -8.22 -5.60 3.37
CA PRO A 63 -9.31 -4.78 2.84
C PRO A 63 -8.80 -3.70 1.89
N VAL A 64 -9.68 -3.31 0.97
CA VAL A 64 -9.45 -2.23 0.01
C VAL A 64 -10.62 -1.25 0.05
N LEU A 65 -10.34 0.01 0.34
CA LEU A 65 -11.34 1.07 0.38
C LEU A 65 -11.71 1.54 -1.03
N ALA A 66 -13.00 1.72 -1.25
CA ALA A 66 -13.56 2.31 -2.46
C ALA A 66 -13.83 3.80 -2.24
N ASP A 67 -12.84 4.64 -2.49
CA ASP A 67 -12.91 6.09 -2.30
C ASP A 67 -13.45 6.78 -3.55
N ARG A 68 -14.74 6.54 -3.85
CA ARG A 68 -15.40 6.92 -5.11
C ARG A 68 -15.34 8.41 -5.44
N ASP A 69 -15.42 9.28 -4.44
CA ASP A 69 -15.37 10.73 -4.60
C ASP A 69 -13.97 11.32 -4.40
N GLY A 70 -12.99 10.48 -4.05
CA GLY A 70 -11.62 10.88 -3.80
C GLY A 70 -11.41 11.70 -2.53
N THR A 71 -12.36 11.73 -1.61
CA THR A 71 -12.28 12.52 -0.38
C THR A 71 -11.12 12.10 0.50
N VAL A 72 -10.95 10.79 0.71
CA VAL A 72 -9.85 10.25 1.52
C VAL A 72 -8.51 10.44 0.80
N ALA A 73 -8.46 10.12 -0.50
CA ALA A 73 -7.25 10.28 -1.30
C ALA A 73 -6.75 11.74 -1.33
N LYS A 74 -7.65 12.71 -1.43
CA LYS A 74 -7.29 14.14 -1.34
C LYS A 74 -6.70 14.50 0.02
N ARG A 75 -7.30 13.98 1.09
CA ARG A 75 -6.85 14.26 2.46
C ARG A 75 -5.46 13.73 2.73
N TYR A 76 -5.11 12.59 2.14
CA TYR A 76 -3.79 11.96 2.28
C TYR A 76 -2.80 12.38 1.18
N GLY A 77 -3.18 13.21 0.23
CA GLY A 77 -2.30 13.63 -0.86
C GLY A 77 -1.94 12.49 -1.82
N MET A 78 -2.90 11.61 -2.11
CA MET A 78 -2.71 10.42 -2.97
C MET A 78 -2.93 10.70 -4.46
N PHE A 79 -3.23 11.92 -4.85
CA PHE A 79 -3.30 12.36 -6.24
C PHE A 79 -2.01 13.08 -6.65
N SER A 80 -1.54 12.83 -7.88
CA SER A 80 -0.46 13.62 -8.46
C SER A 80 -1.01 14.94 -9.01
N ALA A 81 -0.28 16.03 -8.79
CA ALA A 81 -0.64 17.35 -9.35
C ALA A 81 -0.54 17.38 -10.87
N ASP A 82 0.30 16.51 -11.46
CA ASP A 82 0.59 16.46 -12.89
C ASP A 82 -0.30 15.48 -13.67
N GLU A 83 -1.14 14.70 -12.97
CA GLU A 83 -2.00 13.72 -13.63
C GLU A 83 -3.37 14.33 -13.93
N MET A 84 -3.67 14.44 -15.23
CA MET A 84 -4.99 14.87 -15.71
C MET A 84 -6.08 13.81 -15.49
N ASN A 85 -5.69 12.60 -15.11
CA ASN A 85 -6.60 11.50 -14.81
C ASN A 85 -6.90 11.47 -13.32
N PHE A 86 -8.16 11.36 -12.98
CA PHE A 86 -8.65 11.21 -11.60
C PHE A 86 -8.39 9.79 -11.12
N SER A 87 -7.12 9.49 -10.84
CA SER A 87 -6.69 8.23 -10.23
C SER A 87 -5.63 8.48 -9.18
N THR A 88 -5.58 7.62 -8.16
CA THR A 88 -4.56 7.72 -7.12
C THR A 88 -3.20 7.22 -7.60
N VAL A 89 -2.13 7.78 -7.04
CA VAL A 89 -0.76 7.28 -7.26
C VAL A 89 -0.42 6.16 -6.27
N ARG A 90 0.84 5.70 -6.28
CA ARG A 90 1.30 4.55 -5.47
C ARG A 90 1.95 5.01 -4.17
N ASN A 91 1.16 5.65 -3.29
CA ASN A 91 1.64 6.09 -1.99
C ASN A 91 1.59 4.96 -0.97
N VAL A 92 2.50 5.04 0.02
CA VAL A 92 2.51 4.21 1.22
C VAL A 92 2.65 5.11 2.44
N TYR A 93 1.76 4.94 3.40
CA TYR A 93 1.81 5.60 4.70
C TYR A 93 2.01 4.53 5.78
N ILE A 94 3.12 4.63 6.52
CA ILE A 94 3.34 3.81 7.71
C ILE A 94 2.84 4.61 8.91
N ILE A 95 1.79 4.10 9.53
CA ILE A 95 1.08 4.76 10.64
C ILE A 95 1.25 3.87 11.87
N ASP A 96 1.68 4.47 12.97
CA ASP A 96 1.87 3.75 14.23
C ASP A 96 0.53 3.53 14.99
N PRO A 97 0.53 2.76 16.09
CA PRO A 97 -0.69 2.51 16.88
C PRO A 97 -1.33 3.76 17.48
N GLU A 98 -0.57 4.84 17.66
CA GLU A 98 -1.08 6.12 18.15
C GLU A 98 -1.70 6.98 17.04
N GLY A 99 -1.70 6.49 15.79
CA GLY A 99 -2.23 7.21 14.64
C GLY A 99 -1.28 8.23 14.03
N ILE A 100 0.01 8.17 14.37
CA ILE A 100 1.04 9.09 13.86
C ILE A 100 1.65 8.51 12.59
N ILE A 101 1.70 9.29 11.52
CA ILE A 101 2.41 8.93 10.29
C ILE A 101 3.91 9.01 10.55
N ARG A 102 4.60 7.87 10.47
CA ARG A 102 6.05 7.77 10.72
C ARG A 102 6.88 7.82 9.43
N ALA A 103 6.33 7.39 8.32
CA ALA A 103 6.99 7.49 7.01
C ALA A 103 5.96 7.55 5.90
N ILE A 104 6.34 8.22 4.82
CA ILE A 104 5.57 8.30 3.59
C ILE A 104 6.50 7.95 2.43
N LEU A 105 6.10 6.97 1.61
CA LEU A 105 6.75 6.64 0.35
C LEU A 105 5.82 7.05 -0.78
N ILE A 106 6.33 7.80 -1.75
CA ILE A 106 5.56 8.27 -2.90
C ILE A 106 6.20 7.71 -4.16
N TYR A 107 5.51 6.75 -4.79
CA TYR A 107 5.91 6.19 -6.08
C TYR A 107 5.06 6.79 -7.19
N PRO A 108 5.66 7.13 -8.34
CA PRO A 108 4.90 7.59 -9.48
C PRO A 108 4.01 6.48 -10.05
N PHE A 109 3.04 6.87 -10.84
CA PHE A 109 2.12 5.96 -11.52
C PHE A 109 2.85 4.81 -12.25
N SER A 110 3.96 5.14 -12.91
CA SER A 110 4.70 4.22 -13.79
C SER A 110 5.49 3.11 -13.08
N ASN A 111 5.74 3.23 -11.77
CA ASN A 111 6.69 2.37 -11.08
C ASN A 111 6.03 1.60 -9.93
N GLY A 112 6.03 0.28 -10.02
CA GLY A 112 5.60 -0.61 -8.94
C GLY A 112 6.52 -0.52 -7.71
N ARG A 113 5.95 -0.74 -6.54
CA ARG A 113 6.65 -0.64 -5.26
C ARG A 113 7.52 -1.86 -4.98
N CYS A 114 8.61 -1.63 -4.26
CA CYS A 114 9.50 -2.68 -3.76
C CYS A 114 9.04 -3.13 -2.37
N ILE A 115 8.36 -4.27 -2.27
CA ILE A 115 7.81 -4.75 -1.00
C ILE A 115 8.89 -5.03 0.05
N PRO A 116 10.05 -5.65 -0.28
CA PRO A 116 11.15 -5.82 0.67
C PRO A 116 11.66 -4.51 1.27
N GLU A 117 11.71 -3.42 0.50
CA GLU A 117 12.10 -2.10 1.03
C GLU A 117 11.06 -1.54 2.01
N ILE A 118 9.78 -1.75 1.74
CA ILE A 118 8.72 -1.35 2.67
C ILE A 118 8.83 -2.13 3.98
N LEU A 119 9.10 -3.43 3.92
CA LEU A 119 9.32 -4.26 5.10
C LEU A 119 10.58 -3.83 5.87
N ARG A 120 11.68 -3.55 5.16
CA ARG A 120 12.91 -3.03 5.77
C ARG A 120 12.67 -1.71 6.53
N LEU A 121 11.96 -0.77 5.89
CA LEU A 121 11.62 0.51 6.52
C LEU A 121 10.72 0.32 7.74
N LEU A 122 9.75 -0.59 7.66
CA LEU A 122 8.90 -0.93 8.79
C LEU A 122 9.70 -1.47 9.98
N ASP A 123 10.66 -2.38 9.72
CA ASP A 123 11.56 -2.92 10.74
C ASP A 123 12.40 -1.82 11.38
N ALA A 124 12.96 -0.91 10.58
CA ALA A 124 13.74 0.22 11.06
C ALA A 124 12.91 1.14 11.98
N LEU A 125 11.69 1.48 11.57
CA LEU A 125 10.78 2.31 12.36
C LEU A 125 10.38 1.64 13.68
N GLN A 126 10.08 0.35 13.65
CA GLN A 126 9.73 -0.41 14.85
C GLN A 126 10.91 -0.54 15.82
N LEU A 127 12.11 -0.77 15.29
CA LEU A 127 13.32 -0.81 16.12
C LEU A 127 13.55 0.54 16.80
N SER A 128 13.51 1.62 16.04
CA SER A 128 13.71 2.98 16.59
C SER A 128 12.64 3.33 17.63
N GLY A 129 11.38 2.98 17.36
CA GLY A 129 10.27 3.25 18.30
C GLY A 129 10.35 2.43 19.59
N ARG A 130 10.82 1.19 19.53
CA ARG A 130 10.92 0.28 20.68
C ARG A 130 12.15 0.53 21.53
N GLU A 131 13.30 0.71 20.88
CA GLU A 131 14.61 0.76 21.57
C GLU A 131 15.14 2.20 21.75
N GLY A 132 14.49 3.20 21.15
CA GLY A 132 14.97 4.59 21.20
C GLY A 132 16.30 4.81 20.45
N VAL A 133 16.61 3.95 19.48
CA VAL A 133 17.84 4.01 18.68
C VAL A 133 17.58 4.61 17.31
N VAL A 134 18.66 4.96 16.61
CA VAL A 134 18.62 5.38 15.21
C VAL A 134 19.23 4.30 14.32
N THR A 135 18.71 4.18 13.11
CA THR A 135 19.28 3.28 12.11
C THR A 135 20.14 4.07 11.12
N PRO A 136 21.35 3.60 10.78
CA PRO A 136 22.21 4.29 9.83
C PRO A 136 21.71 4.14 8.39
N ALA A 137 22.33 4.86 7.47
CA ALA A 137 22.12 4.64 6.05
C ALA A 137 22.43 3.17 5.67
N ASN A 138 21.63 2.62 4.78
CA ASN A 138 21.76 1.22 4.30
C ASN A 138 21.59 0.15 5.39
N TRP A 139 20.95 0.49 6.48
CA TRP A 139 20.59 -0.50 7.49
C TRP A 139 19.67 -1.58 6.91
N LEU A 140 20.00 -2.86 7.16
CA LEU A 140 19.25 -4.04 6.70
C LEU A 140 18.72 -4.85 7.88
#